data_93048a925077f658e18df3e9e1899748
#
_entry.id   93048a925077f658e18df3e9e1899748
#
_cell.length_a   1.000
_cell.length_b   1.000
_cell.length_c   1.000
_cell.angle_alpha   90.00
_cell.angle_beta   90.00
_cell.angle_gamma   90.00
#
_symmetry.space_group_name_H-M   'P 1'
#
loop_
_entity.id
_entity.type
_entity.pdbx_description
1 polymer ?
#
loop_
_entity_poly.entity_id
_entity_poly.type
_entity_poly.pdbx_seq_one_letter_code
_entity_poly.pdbx_strand_id
1 'polypeptide(L)'
;MSYNHLTIEERACIYQFLNLGMSIRKIAQALKRSPSTISREIKRNSSKIKNSRGDYTKYFPIKANDKYIDRRKDCHRKSKLSKDVIDYLTVKINEHWSPEQISNRSTKVIHQIPSTSTIYRLIHAKKLPKISMENLRRKGNFKRPAEKRGKFNDKGRTIKKRPKEIYKRQEIGHWEGDTVESGRFDHKRKSGYCFVTLAERKSRYYIAILVENRKSEIVTPAIINALKDFPKELVKTITFDRGKEFSGFEKIEKELGCKTYFCDPYCAWQKGTNENSNGLLREFYPKGMDLSEVDIDDLNHNLNLMNNRPRKCIKYNTPIEELFGLLP
;
A
#
# COMPACT_ATOMS: atom_id res chain seq x y z
N MET A 1 13.55 -10.58 33.06
CA MET A 1 12.46 -10.81 34.05
C MET A 1 11.35 -9.82 33.76
N SER A 2 10.13 -10.29 33.51
CA SER A 2 8.96 -9.43 33.30
C SER A 2 8.50 -8.89 34.67
N TYR A 3 8.43 -7.57 34.81
CA TYR A 3 7.96 -6.90 36.01
C TYR A 3 6.44 -6.99 36.10
N ASN A 4 5.92 -7.71 37.13
CA ASN A 4 4.48 -7.80 37.35
C ASN A 4 4.05 -6.76 38.38
N HIS A 5 3.16 -5.86 37.99
CA HIS A 5 2.54 -4.89 38.89
C HIS A 5 1.67 -5.57 39.96
N LEU A 6 1.48 -4.91 41.08
CA LEU A 6 0.56 -5.38 42.13
C LEU A 6 -0.88 -5.37 41.63
N THR A 7 -1.62 -6.43 41.93
CA THR A 7 -3.06 -6.55 41.61
C THR A 7 -3.92 -5.85 42.67
N ILE A 8 -5.21 -5.70 42.42
CA ILE A 8 -6.14 -5.11 43.37
C ILE A 8 -6.28 -6.02 44.63
N GLU A 9 -6.23 -7.33 44.43
CA GLU A 9 -6.28 -8.33 45.50
C GLU A 9 -5.05 -8.25 46.39
N GLU A 10 -3.85 -8.14 45.80
CA GLU A 10 -2.62 -7.95 46.57
C GLU A 10 -2.67 -6.63 47.38
N ARG A 11 -3.26 -5.55 46.81
CA ARG A 11 -3.47 -4.29 47.52
C ARG A 11 -4.46 -4.45 48.70
N ALA A 12 -5.51 -5.25 48.51
CA ALA A 12 -6.45 -5.57 49.60
C ALA A 12 -5.74 -6.33 50.73
N CYS A 13 -4.90 -7.32 50.41
CA CYS A 13 -4.10 -8.04 51.38
C CYS A 13 -3.11 -7.11 52.13
N ILE A 14 -2.43 -6.19 51.41
CA ILE A 14 -1.55 -5.19 52.05
C ILE A 14 -2.33 -4.38 53.09
N TYR A 15 -3.53 -3.92 52.78
CA TYR A 15 -4.36 -3.16 53.72
C TYR A 15 -4.71 -3.95 54.97
N GLN A 16 -5.12 -5.20 54.80
CA GLN A 16 -5.47 -6.08 55.93
C GLN A 16 -4.26 -6.35 56.82
N PHE A 17 -3.11 -6.69 56.23
CA PHE A 17 -1.90 -6.95 56.96
C PHE A 17 -1.36 -5.72 57.69
N LEU A 18 -1.51 -4.53 57.15
CA LEU A 18 -1.19 -3.27 57.83
C LEU A 18 -2.10 -3.03 59.03
N ASN A 19 -3.41 -3.31 58.92
CA ASN A 19 -4.34 -3.19 60.06
C ASN A 19 -4.04 -4.21 61.15
N LEU A 20 -3.46 -5.37 60.82
CA LEU A 20 -3.00 -6.38 61.76
C LEU A 20 -1.61 -6.05 62.36
N GLY A 21 -1.04 -4.88 62.05
CA GLY A 21 0.25 -4.46 62.60
C GLY A 21 1.46 -5.21 62.01
N MET A 22 1.32 -5.92 60.89
CA MET A 22 2.44 -6.66 60.31
C MET A 22 3.50 -5.71 59.72
N SER A 23 4.77 -6.08 59.92
CA SER A 23 5.88 -5.33 59.33
C SER A 23 5.93 -5.48 57.81
N ILE A 24 6.47 -4.49 57.09
CA ILE A 24 6.64 -4.50 55.62
C ILE A 24 7.35 -5.78 55.15
N ARG A 25 8.33 -6.28 55.90
CA ARG A 25 9.06 -7.52 55.57
C ARG A 25 8.15 -8.75 55.63
N LYS A 26 7.30 -8.86 56.65
CA LYS A 26 6.33 -9.95 56.80
C LYS A 26 5.26 -9.90 55.73
N ILE A 27 4.74 -8.71 55.37
CA ILE A 27 3.80 -8.50 54.27
C ILE A 27 4.42 -8.92 52.94
N ALA A 28 5.66 -8.52 52.69
CA ALA A 28 6.38 -8.87 51.46
C ALA A 28 6.59 -10.38 51.33
N GLN A 29 6.91 -11.07 52.43
CA GLN A 29 7.07 -12.52 52.50
C GLN A 29 5.73 -13.23 52.19
N ALA A 30 4.63 -12.79 52.82
CA ALA A 30 3.29 -13.35 52.63
C ALA A 30 2.81 -13.21 51.16
N LEU A 31 3.11 -12.10 50.52
CA LEU A 31 2.72 -11.83 49.12
C LEU A 31 3.75 -12.30 48.10
N LYS A 32 4.85 -12.92 48.52
CA LYS A 32 5.98 -13.32 47.66
C LYS A 32 6.48 -12.16 46.76
N ARG A 33 6.56 -10.97 47.35
CA ARG A 33 7.03 -9.74 46.72
C ARG A 33 8.26 -9.19 47.42
N SER A 34 9.04 -8.34 46.73
CA SER A 34 10.15 -7.64 47.38
C SER A 34 9.65 -6.65 48.44
N PRO A 35 10.31 -6.55 49.61
CA PRO A 35 10.01 -5.56 50.62
C PRO A 35 10.02 -4.12 50.08
N SER A 36 10.93 -3.84 49.16
CA SER A 36 11.00 -2.54 48.47
C SER A 36 9.76 -2.23 47.60
N THR A 37 9.13 -3.26 47.01
CA THR A 37 7.89 -3.12 46.25
C THR A 37 6.74 -2.71 47.17
N ILE A 38 6.60 -3.40 48.32
CA ILE A 38 5.53 -3.08 49.28
C ILE A 38 5.75 -1.70 49.92
N SER A 39 6.98 -1.38 50.29
CA SER A 39 7.31 -0.06 50.85
C SER A 39 6.98 1.07 49.87
N ARG A 40 7.38 0.94 48.58
CA ARG A 40 7.08 1.92 47.55
C ARG A 40 5.58 2.02 47.28
N GLU A 41 4.85 0.93 47.26
CA GLU A 41 3.39 0.90 47.10
C GLU A 41 2.69 1.71 48.18
N ILE A 42 3.01 1.42 49.46
CA ILE A 42 2.43 2.13 50.61
C ILE A 42 2.79 3.62 50.56
N LYS A 43 4.07 3.94 50.37
CA LYS A 43 4.53 5.35 50.30
C LYS A 43 3.87 6.14 49.20
N ARG A 44 3.69 5.56 48.02
CA ARG A 44 3.14 6.27 46.83
C ARG A 44 1.63 6.40 46.83
N ASN A 45 0.93 5.43 47.46
CA ASN A 45 -0.48 5.25 47.26
C ASN A 45 -1.33 5.50 48.52
N SER A 46 -0.72 5.69 49.68
CA SER A 46 -1.43 6.14 50.88
C SER A 46 -2.08 7.50 50.67
N SER A 47 -3.17 7.74 51.39
CA SER A 47 -3.93 9.00 51.31
C SER A 47 -3.83 9.72 52.67
N LYS A 48 -3.64 11.04 52.58
CA LYS A 48 -3.71 11.90 53.79
C LYS A 48 -5.17 12.01 54.21
N ILE A 49 -5.44 11.84 55.47
CA ILE A 49 -6.75 12.00 56.10
C ILE A 49 -6.63 13.09 57.16
N LYS A 50 -7.53 14.04 57.13
CA LYS A 50 -7.65 15.04 58.17
C LYS A 50 -8.77 14.65 59.14
N ASN A 51 -8.49 14.69 60.41
CA ASN A 51 -9.52 14.58 61.46
C ASN A 51 -9.30 15.59 62.53
N SER A 52 -10.17 15.62 63.53
CA SER A 52 -10.10 16.57 64.67
C SER A 52 -8.84 16.44 65.53
N ARG A 53 -8.05 15.38 65.39
CA ARG A 53 -6.80 15.12 66.12
C ARG A 53 -5.51 15.33 65.29
N GLY A 54 -5.66 15.81 64.05
CA GLY A 54 -4.53 16.10 63.12
C GLY A 54 -4.51 15.23 61.87
N ASP A 55 -3.53 15.49 61.01
CA ASP A 55 -3.34 14.80 59.72
C ASP A 55 -2.61 13.47 59.91
N TYR A 56 -3.15 12.39 59.36
CA TYR A 56 -2.46 11.13 59.27
C TYR A 56 -2.57 10.45 57.91
N THR A 57 -1.67 9.56 57.59
CA THR A 57 -1.70 8.84 56.28
C THR A 57 -2.23 7.42 56.48
N LYS A 58 -3.18 7.01 55.66
CA LYS A 58 -3.73 5.65 55.67
C LYS A 58 -3.75 5.09 54.24
N TYR A 59 -3.42 3.82 54.14
CA TYR A 59 -3.44 3.07 52.90
C TYR A 59 -4.85 2.52 52.65
N PHE A 60 -5.42 2.76 51.44
CA PHE A 60 -6.70 2.21 51.03
C PHE A 60 -6.53 1.52 49.67
N PRO A 61 -6.89 0.22 49.50
CA PRO A 61 -6.61 -0.55 48.29
C PRO A 61 -7.27 0.01 47.07
N ILE A 62 -8.53 0.44 47.14
CA ILE A 62 -9.26 1.04 46.00
C ILE A 62 -8.59 2.34 45.57
N LYS A 63 -8.39 3.29 46.50
CA LYS A 63 -7.71 4.57 46.19
C LYS A 63 -6.29 4.36 45.68
N ALA A 64 -5.59 3.35 46.21
CA ALA A 64 -4.25 3.00 45.75
C ALA A 64 -4.28 2.46 44.31
N ASN A 65 -5.27 1.67 43.97
CA ASN A 65 -5.46 1.17 42.60
C ASN A 65 -5.85 2.28 41.64
N ASP A 66 -6.74 3.18 42.03
CA ASP A 66 -7.12 4.34 41.20
C ASP A 66 -5.91 5.24 40.89
N LYS A 67 -5.10 5.58 41.92
CA LYS A 67 -3.85 6.32 41.78
C LYS A 67 -2.85 5.59 40.86
N TYR A 68 -2.82 4.26 40.90
CA TYR A 68 -2.00 3.45 39.98
C TYR A 68 -2.52 3.53 38.55
N ILE A 69 -3.83 3.34 38.34
CA ILE A 69 -4.47 3.42 37.02
C ILE A 69 -4.24 4.80 36.39
N ASP A 70 -4.45 5.87 37.15
CA ASP A 70 -4.28 7.25 36.64
C ASP A 70 -2.83 7.50 36.21
N ARG A 71 -1.85 7.14 37.05
CA ARG A 71 -0.45 7.26 36.63
C ARG A 71 -0.11 6.42 35.41
N ARG A 72 -0.78 5.26 35.24
CA ARG A 72 -0.54 4.40 34.09
C ARG A 72 -1.11 4.96 32.80
N LYS A 73 -2.15 5.79 32.84
CA LYS A 73 -2.66 6.53 31.68
C LYS A 73 -1.60 7.43 31.05
N ASP A 74 -0.72 8.00 31.88
CA ASP A 74 0.35 8.89 31.40
C ASP A 74 1.66 8.18 31.06
N CYS A 75 1.79 6.87 31.39
CA CYS A 75 2.98 6.06 31.12
C CYS A 75 3.09 5.57 29.67
N HIS A 76 2.25 6.05 28.74
CA HIS A 76 2.32 5.70 27.33
C HIS A 76 3.23 6.68 26.58
N ARG A 77 3.99 6.13 25.64
CA ARG A 77 4.72 6.96 24.68
C ARG A 77 3.69 7.87 24.00
N LYS A 78 3.82 9.17 24.17
CA LYS A 78 2.93 10.15 23.54
C LYS A 78 2.84 9.86 22.05
N SER A 79 1.60 9.83 21.51
CA SER A 79 1.36 9.66 20.09
C SER A 79 2.02 10.82 19.34
N LYS A 80 2.87 10.50 18.36
CA LYS A 80 3.47 11.49 17.45
C LYS A 80 2.52 11.91 16.33
N LEU A 81 1.22 11.57 16.46
CA LEU A 81 0.20 11.88 15.47
C LEU A 81 -0.31 13.30 15.69
N SER A 82 0.26 14.24 14.97
CA SER A 82 -0.35 15.57 14.78
C SER A 82 -1.56 15.45 13.83
N LYS A 83 -2.43 16.46 13.86
CA LYS A 83 -3.55 16.57 12.92
C LYS A 83 -3.05 16.54 11.47
N ASP A 84 -1.98 17.28 11.16
CA ASP A 84 -1.39 17.34 9.82
C ASP A 84 -0.93 15.97 9.30
N VAL A 85 -0.37 15.12 10.18
CA VAL A 85 0.01 13.75 9.82
C VAL A 85 -1.22 12.90 9.52
N ILE A 86 -2.31 13.03 10.29
CA ILE A 86 -3.56 12.31 10.05
C ILE A 86 -4.16 12.74 8.71
N ASP A 87 -4.23 14.03 8.44
CA ASP A 87 -4.77 14.58 7.20
C ASP A 87 -3.93 14.12 6.00
N TYR A 88 -2.60 14.17 6.09
CA TYR A 88 -1.70 13.67 5.07
C TYR A 88 -1.90 12.17 4.80
N LEU A 89 -1.97 11.34 5.85
CA LEU A 89 -2.22 9.90 5.70
C LEU A 89 -3.57 9.64 5.01
N THR A 90 -4.60 10.40 5.39
CA THR A 90 -5.94 10.26 4.83
C THR A 90 -5.95 10.61 3.34
N VAL A 91 -5.33 11.73 2.96
CA VAL A 91 -5.21 12.13 1.54
C VAL A 91 -4.47 11.07 0.74
N LYS A 92 -3.29 10.62 1.20
CA LYS A 92 -2.46 9.67 0.45
C LYS A 92 -3.09 8.28 0.33
N ILE A 93 -3.85 7.82 1.32
CA ILE A 93 -4.59 6.56 1.21
C ILE A 93 -5.74 6.70 0.20
N ASN A 94 -6.43 7.83 0.15
CA ASN A 94 -7.46 8.10 -0.85
C ASN A 94 -6.88 8.26 -2.28
N GLU A 95 -5.63 8.68 -2.40
CA GLU A 95 -4.85 8.61 -3.66
C GLU A 95 -4.33 7.19 -3.95
N HIS A 96 -4.86 6.18 -3.29
CA HIS A 96 -4.51 4.76 -3.44
C HIS A 96 -3.07 4.37 -3.05
N TRP A 97 -2.37 5.19 -2.28
CA TRP A 97 -1.06 4.81 -1.76
C TRP A 97 -1.19 3.76 -0.65
N SER A 98 -0.33 2.75 -0.66
CA SER A 98 -0.27 1.80 0.45
C SER A 98 0.48 2.38 1.65
N PRO A 99 0.23 1.88 2.88
CA PRO A 99 0.99 2.29 4.07
C PRO A 99 2.52 2.16 3.90
N GLU A 100 2.99 1.16 3.15
CA GLU A 100 4.42 0.99 2.84
C GLU A 100 4.94 2.12 1.95
N GLN A 101 4.18 2.50 0.91
CA GLN A 101 4.54 3.59 0.01
C GLN A 101 4.59 4.93 0.74
N ILE A 102 3.60 5.20 1.58
CA ILE A 102 3.53 6.44 2.39
C ILE A 102 4.72 6.51 3.34
N SER A 103 4.98 5.44 4.11
CA SER A 103 6.05 5.42 5.10
C SER A 103 7.45 5.61 4.47
N ASN A 104 7.70 5.00 3.31
CA ASN A 104 9.03 5.04 2.69
C ASN A 104 9.27 6.26 1.80
N ARG A 105 8.21 6.81 1.19
CA ARG A 105 8.32 8.03 0.39
C ARG A 105 8.48 9.28 1.25
N SER A 106 7.72 9.36 2.32
CA SER A 106 7.69 10.55 3.19
C SER A 106 8.96 10.76 4.00
N THR A 107 9.79 9.74 4.19
CA THR A 107 11.13 9.95 4.78
C THR A 107 11.99 10.91 3.96
N LYS A 108 11.69 11.10 2.67
CA LYS A 108 12.35 12.07 1.80
C LYS A 108 11.74 13.49 1.89
N VAL A 109 10.50 13.63 2.36
CA VAL A 109 9.73 14.89 2.29
C VAL A 109 9.28 15.38 3.67
N ILE A 110 8.92 14.49 4.61
CA ILE A 110 8.36 14.83 5.93
C ILE A 110 8.99 13.94 7.00
N HIS A 111 9.70 14.51 7.96
CA HIS A 111 10.45 13.77 9.00
C HIS A 111 9.63 13.07 10.09
N GLN A 112 8.29 13.15 10.08
CA GLN A 112 7.44 12.68 11.19
C GLN A 112 6.39 11.63 10.83
N ILE A 113 6.46 11.02 9.64
CA ILE A 113 5.47 10.01 9.23
C ILE A 113 5.69 8.69 9.97
N PRO A 114 4.61 8.05 10.47
CA PRO A 114 4.71 6.77 11.17
C PRO A 114 5.21 5.64 10.28
N SER A 115 5.81 4.61 10.90
CA SER A 115 6.20 3.39 10.19
C SER A 115 4.98 2.66 9.60
N THR A 116 5.22 1.85 8.57
CA THR A 116 4.21 1.02 7.90
C THR A 116 3.30 0.25 8.88
N SER A 117 3.91 -0.43 9.86
CA SER A 117 3.16 -1.18 10.88
C SER A 117 2.33 -0.29 11.81
N THR A 118 2.79 0.93 12.07
CA THR A 118 2.03 1.91 12.85
C THR A 118 0.83 2.42 12.04
N ILE A 119 0.98 2.68 10.75
CA ILE A 119 -0.14 3.10 9.88
C ILE A 119 -1.21 2.01 9.83
N TYR A 120 -0.84 0.73 9.64
CA TYR A 120 -1.80 -0.38 9.72
C TYR A 120 -2.53 -0.44 11.07
N ARG A 121 -1.81 -0.27 12.20
CA ARG A 121 -2.46 -0.24 13.54
C ARG A 121 -3.44 0.92 13.69
N LEU A 122 -3.17 2.08 13.09
CA LEU A 122 -4.08 3.22 13.10
C LEU A 122 -5.36 2.95 12.31
N ILE A 123 -5.24 2.30 11.15
CA ILE A 123 -6.39 1.89 10.33
C ILE A 123 -7.25 0.87 11.10
N HIS A 124 -6.63 -0.19 11.65
CA HIS A 124 -7.34 -1.21 12.45
C HIS A 124 -8.00 -0.61 13.69
N ALA A 125 -7.35 0.34 14.37
CA ALA A 125 -7.88 1.03 15.54
C ALA A 125 -8.89 2.13 15.19
N LYS A 126 -9.26 2.31 13.91
CA LYS A 126 -10.16 3.36 13.40
C LYS A 126 -9.77 4.77 13.83
N LYS A 127 -8.45 5.03 13.97
CA LYS A 127 -7.91 6.34 14.36
C LYS A 127 -7.68 7.28 13.18
N LEU A 128 -7.89 6.81 11.95
CA LEU A 128 -7.90 7.64 10.73
C LEU A 128 -9.34 7.85 10.31
N PRO A 129 -9.84 9.11 10.27
CA PRO A 129 -11.21 9.41 9.85
C PRO A 129 -11.48 8.91 8.43
N LYS A 130 -12.63 8.25 8.22
CA LYS A 130 -13.10 7.78 6.91
C LYS A 130 -12.16 6.77 6.19
N ILE A 131 -11.17 6.19 6.88
CA ILE A 131 -10.25 5.20 6.33
C ILE A 131 -10.47 3.85 7.01
N SER A 132 -10.66 2.81 6.18
CA SER A 132 -10.77 1.41 6.59
C SER A 132 -9.82 0.52 5.79
N MET A 133 -9.78 -0.78 6.08
CA MET A 133 -9.00 -1.74 5.27
C MET A 133 -9.52 -1.89 3.84
N GLU A 134 -10.76 -1.51 3.58
CA GLU A 134 -11.39 -1.53 2.25
C GLU A 134 -10.79 -0.49 1.30
N ASN A 135 -10.25 0.62 1.84
CA ASN A 135 -9.54 1.63 1.05
C ASN A 135 -8.17 1.15 0.55
N LEU A 136 -7.70 -0.02 1.02
CA LEU A 136 -6.45 -0.59 0.59
C LEU A 136 -6.65 -1.60 -0.55
N ARG A 137 -5.65 -1.71 -1.45
CA ARG A 137 -5.69 -2.51 -2.69
C ARG A 137 -6.21 -3.95 -2.52
N ARG A 138 -5.85 -4.65 -1.43
CA ARG A 138 -6.21 -6.05 -1.22
C ARG A 138 -7.45 -6.18 -0.34
N LYS A 139 -8.63 -6.06 -0.96
CA LYS A 139 -9.94 -6.27 -0.30
C LYS A 139 -10.24 -7.73 0.08
N GLY A 140 -9.23 -8.63 0.07
CA GLY A 140 -9.38 -10.01 0.57
C GLY A 140 -9.71 -11.11 -0.44
N ASN A 141 -9.73 -10.87 -1.77
CA ASN A 141 -10.11 -11.90 -2.77
C ASN A 141 -9.05 -12.21 -3.82
N PHE A 142 -8.77 -13.54 -4.02
CA PHE A 142 -7.84 -14.05 -5.03
C PHE A 142 -8.46 -15.23 -5.82
N LYS A 143 -8.74 -15.04 -7.13
CA LYS A 143 -8.93 -16.15 -8.10
C LYS A 143 -8.37 -15.75 -9.47
N ARG A 144 -7.67 -16.68 -10.15
CA ARG A 144 -7.13 -16.50 -11.51
C ARG A 144 -7.95 -17.28 -12.54
N PRO A 145 -8.42 -16.69 -13.66
CA PRO A 145 -9.02 -17.41 -14.78
C PRO A 145 -7.98 -17.81 -15.84
N ALA A 146 -8.26 -18.88 -16.61
CA ALA A 146 -7.46 -19.35 -17.75
C ALA A 146 -7.99 -18.79 -19.08
N GLU A 147 -7.10 -18.37 -19.99
CA GLU A 147 -7.44 -17.83 -21.31
C GLU A 147 -6.96 -18.72 -22.46
N LYS A 148 -7.74 -18.81 -23.55
CA LYS A 148 -7.39 -19.50 -24.82
C LYS A 148 -7.04 -18.45 -25.90
N ARG A 149 -5.90 -18.61 -26.60
CA ARG A 149 -5.42 -17.68 -27.63
C ARG A 149 -5.24 -18.36 -29.00
N GLY A 150 -5.42 -17.56 -30.09
CA GLY A 150 -5.29 -18.00 -31.48
C GLY A 150 -3.84 -17.97 -32.00
N LYS A 151 -3.59 -18.52 -33.22
CA LYS A 151 -2.29 -18.51 -33.89
C LYS A 151 -1.99 -17.11 -34.48
N PHE A 152 -0.75 -16.62 -34.30
CA PHE A 152 -0.24 -15.34 -34.79
C PHE A 152 1.15 -15.53 -35.43
N ASN A 153 1.41 -14.83 -36.57
CA ASN A 153 2.73 -14.85 -37.22
C ASN A 153 3.52 -13.60 -36.87
N ASP A 154 4.62 -13.75 -36.11
CA ASP A 154 5.49 -12.69 -35.64
C ASP A 154 6.59 -12.29 -36.63
N LYS A 155 6.59 -12.88 -37.82
CA LYS A 155 7.63 -12.67 -38.85
C LYS A 155 9.06 -12.73 -38.29
N GLY A 156 9.28 -13.60 -37.33
CA GLY A 156 10.59 -13.83 -36.72
C GLY A 156 11.01 -12.80 -35.65
N ARG A 157 10.10 -11.96 -35.15
CA ARG A 157 10.32 -11.01 -34.04
C ARG A 157 10.10 -11.65 -32.67
N THR A 158 10.57 -12.86 -32.49
CA THR A 158 10.48 -13.57 -31.21
C THR A 158 11.24 -12.83 -30.10
N ILE A 159 10.74 -12.93 -28.87
CA ILE A 159 11.39 -12.35 -27.66
C ILE A 159 12.82 -12.86 -27.46
N LYS A 160 13.16 -14.03 -28.00
CA LYS A 160 14.53 -14.59 -27.93
C LYS A 160 15.55 -13.72 -28.65
N LYS A 161 15.14 -12.92 -29.63
CA LYS A 161 16.00 -11.95 -30.36
C LYS A 161 16.10 -10.60 -29.65
N ARG A 162 15.34 -10.39 -28.56
CA ARG A 162 15.41 -9.16 -27.78
C ARG A 162 16.76 -9.11 -27.02
N PRO A 163 17.52 -8.01 -27.12
CA PRO A 163 18.78 -7.84 -26.42
C PRO A 163 18.69 -8.17 -24.94
N LYS A 164 19.69 -8.88 -24.40
CA LYS A 164 19.69 -9.34 -22.99
C LYS A 164 19.73 -8.19 -21.98
N GLU A 165 20.30 -7.06 -22.37
CA GLU A 165 20.39 -5.82 -21.56
C GLU A 165 19.00 -5.32 -21.16
N ILE A 166 18.00 -5.48 -22.04
CA ILE A 166 16.60 -5.06 -21.79
C ILE A 166 16.00 -5.82 -20.60
N TYR A 167 16.47 -7.05 -20.32
CA TYR A 167 15.98 -7.83 -19.16
C TYR A 167 16.39 -7.20 -17.82
N LYS A 168 17.55 -6.52 -17.79
CA LYS A 168 18.06 -5.87 -16.57
C LYS A 168 17.28 -4.63 -16.16
N ARG A 169 16.44 -4.06 -17.06
CA ARG A 169 15.61 -2.88 -16.80
C ARG A 169 16.45 -1.66 -16.32
N GLN A 170 17.63 -1.50 -16.84
CA GLN A 170 18.54 -0.40 -16.48
C GLN A 170 18.33 0.84 -17.35
N GLU A 171 17.78 0.65 -18.54
CA GLU A 171 17.57 1.68 -19.54
C GLU A 171 16.09 1.95 -19.75
N ILE A 172 15.74 3.22 -19.99
CA ILE A 172 14.38 3.67 -20.34
C ILE A 172 14.14 3.48 -21.83
N GLY A 173 12.86 3.39 -22.23
CA GLY A 173 12.44 3.29 -23.63
C GLY A 173 12.02 1.89 -24.05
N HIS A 174 11.88 0.97 -23.11
CA HIS A 174 11.47 -0.41 -23.38
C HIS A 174 10.07 -0.68 -22.82
N TRP A 175 9.09 -0.78 -23.71
CA TRP A 175 7.68 -0.91 -23.38
C TRP A 175 7.17 -2.35 -23.46
N GLU A 176 6.15 -2.64 -22.70
CA GLU A 176 5.33 -3.86 -22.80
C GLU A 176 3.92 -3.43 -23.17
N GLY A 177 3.37 -3.97 -24.26
CA GLY A 177 2.00 -3.70 -24.73
C GLY A 177 1.06 -4.88 -24.47
N ASP A 178 -0.18 -4.58 -24.10
CA ASP A 178 -1.25 -5.54 -23.83
C ASP A 178 -2.62 -4.94 -24.09
N THR A 179 -3.68 -5.75 -23.99
CA THR A 179 -5.06 -5.29 -24.00
C THR A 179 -5.79 -5.73 -22.74
N VAL A 180 -6.64 -4.86 -22.21
CA VAL A 180 -7.49 -5.15 -21.05
C VAL A 180 -8.94 -5.09 -21.51
N GLU A 181 -9.57 -6.26 -21.62
CA GLU A 181 -10.92 -6.40 -22.16
C GLU A 181 -12.00 -5.93 -21.18
N SER A 182 -13.11 -5.44 -21.76
CA SER A 182 -14.37 -5.16 -21.05
C SER A 182 -14.89 -6.37 -20.30
N GLY A 183 -15.61 -6.15 -19.21
CA GLY A 183 -16.31 -7.16 -18.47
C GLY A 183 -17.67 -7.53 -19.08
N ARG A 184 -18.36 -8.46 -18.42
CA ARG A 184 -19.79 -8.72 -18.62
C ARG A 184 -20.52 -8.18 -17.40
N PHE A 185 -21.36 -7.19 -17.60
CA PHE A 185 -22.25 -6.70 -16.58
C PHE A 185 -23.62 -7.40 -16.73
N ASP A 186 -24.21 -7.89 -15.67
CA ASP A 186 -25.55 -8.50 -15.60
C ASP A 186 -25.82 -9.58 -16.67
N HIS A 187 -24.85 -10.49 -16.90
CA HIS A 187 -24.98 -11.57 -17.88
C HIS A 187 -25.22 -11.11 -19.34
N LYS A 188 -25.15 -9.80 -19.62
CA LYS A 188 -25.27 -9.22 -20.96
C LYS A 188 -24.09 -9.60 -21.85
N ARG A 189 -24.24 -9.40 -23.15
CA ARG A 189 -23.16 -9.57 -24.13
C ARG A 189 -22.02 -8.59 -23.78
N LYS A 190 -20.79 -9.12 -23.73
CA LYS A 190 -19.59 -8.32 -23.52
C LYS A 190 -19.45 -7.27 -24.63
N SER A 191 -19.21 -6.01 -24.26
CA SER A 191 -18.91 -4.95 -25.24
C SER A 191 -17.58 -5.21 -25.96
N GLY A 192 -17.40 -4.64 -27.13
CA GLY A 192 -16.13 -4.71 -27.86
C GLY A 192 -15.01 -3.87 -27.26
N TYR A 193 -15.37 -2.89 -26.44
CA TYR A 193 -14.43 -1.93 -25.84
C TYR A 193 -13.32 -2.61 -25.03
N CYS A 194 -12.12 -2.05 -25.16
CA CYS A 194 -10.97 -2.49 -24.38
C CYS A 194 -10.00 -1.35 -24.12
N PHE A 195 -9.13 -1.48 -23.14
CA PHE A 195 -7.96 -0.63 -23.02
C PHE A 195 -6.79 -1.25 -23.78
N VAL A 196 -6.15 -0.48 -24.63
CA VAL A 196 -4.79 -0.74 -25.10
C VAL A 196 -3.84 -0.18 -24.06
N THR A 197 -2.96 -1.00 -23.55
CA THR A 197 -2.12 -0.64 -22.41
C THR A 197 -0.65 -0.77 -22.76
N LEU A 198 0.13 0.22 -22.31
CA LEU A 198 1.57 0.30 -22.52
C LEU A 198 2.25 0.56 -21.18
N ALA A 199 3.19 -0.28 -20.79
CA ALA A 199 3.96 -0.13 -19.56
C ALA A 199 5.45 -0.02 -19.86
N GLU A 200 6.08 1.07 -19.44
CA GLU A 200 7.53 1.23 -19.56
C GLU A 200 8.22 0.38 -18.46
N ARG A 201 9.26 -0.37 -18.86
CA ARG A 201 9.80 -1.47 -18.04
C ARG A 201 10.67 -1.02 -16.87
N LYS A 202 11.41 0.09 -16.99
CA LYS A 202 12.27 0.63 -15.94
C LYS A 202 11.47 1.56 -15.02
N SER A 203 10.90 2.62 -15.58
CA SER A 203 10.17 3.66 -14.83
C SER A 203 8.83 3.18 -14.26
N ARG A 204 8.22 2.14 -14.86
CA ARG A 204 6.87 1.68 -14.55
C ARG A 204 5.79 2.67 -15.01
N TYR A 205 6.14 3.64 -15.84
CA TYR A 205 5.19 4.56 -16.42
C TYR A 205 4.15 3.78 -17.23
N TYR A 206 2.89 4.18 -17.11
CA TYR A 206 1.80 3.40 -17.63
C TYR A 206 0.81 4.28 -18.41
N ILE A 207 0.44 3.81 -19.58
CA ILE A 207 -0.54 4.43 -20.46
C ILE A 207 -1.67 3.42 -20.67
N ALA A 208 -2.92 3.87 -20.67
CA ALA A 208 -4.07 3.10 -21.11
C ALA A 208 -4.93 3.97 -22.03
N ILE A 209 -5.34 3.42 -23.16
CA ILE A 209 -6.15 4.08 -24.18
C ILE A 209 -7.43 3.28 -24.33
N LEU A 210 -8.59 3.93 -24.16
CA LEU A 210 -9.88 3.32 -24.44
C LEU A 210 -10.10 3.25 -25.95
N VAL A 211 -10.42 2.05 -26.44
CA VAL A 211 -10.73 1.80 -27.86
C VAL A 211 -12.00 0.96 -27.98
N GLU A 212 -12.74 1.17 -29.08
CA GLU A 212 -14.05 0.53 -29.31
C GLU A 212 -13.97 -0.99 -29.50
N ASN A 213 -12.84 -1.49 -30.03
CA ASN A 213 -12.62 -2.94 -30.18
C ASN A 213 -11.13 -3.28 -30.32
N ARG A 214 -10.83 -4.59 -30.29
CA ARG A 214 -9.48 -5.15 -30.38
C ARG A 214 -8.98 -5.41 -31.81
N LYS A 215 -9.55 -4.77 -32.83
CA LYS A 215 -9.05 -4.93 -34.19
C LYS A 215 -7.72 -4.18 -34.33
N SER A 216 -6.79 -4.77 -35.10
CA SER A 216 -5.47 -4.18 -35.36
C SER A 216 -5.56 -2.80 -36.01
N GLU A 217 -6.58 -2.58 -36.81
CA GLU A 217 -6.86 -1.29 -37.49
C GLU A 217 -7.11 -0.14 -36.50
N ILE A 218 -7.59 -0.46 -35.28
CA ILE A 218 -7.86 0.52 -34.22
C ILE A 218 -6.71 0.53 -33.20
N VAL A 219 -6.21 -0.64 -32.82
CA VAL A 219 -5.15 -0.78 -31.81
C VAL A 219 -3.82 -0.18 -32.30
N THR A 220 -3.48 -0.39 -33.58
CA THR A 220 -2.22 0.11 -34.16
C THR A 220 -2.12 1.64 -34.12
N PRO A 221 -3.11 2.41 -34.65
CA PRO A 221 -3.09 3.87 -34.53
C PRO A 221 -3.12 4.37 -33.10
N ALA A 222 -3.84 3.70 -32.21
CA ALA A 222 -3.90 4.07 -30.79
C ALA A 222 -2.50 4.02 -30.14
N ILE A 223 -1.71 2.96 -30.39
CA ILE A 223 -0.34 2.83 -29.89
C ILE A 223 0.55 3.91 -30.50
N ILE A 224 0.48 4.15 -31.80
CA ILE A 224 1.28 5.17 -32.49
C ILE A 224 0.98 6.55 -31.90
N ASN A 225 -0.28 6.93 -31.79
CA ASN A 225 -0.69 8.24 -31.28
C ASN A 225 -0.27 8.44 -29.82
N ALA A 226 -0.28 7.39 -29.01
CA ALA A 226 0.13 7.47 -27.60
C ALA A 226 1.64 7.68 -27.42
N LEU A 227 2.46 7.25 -28.37
CA LEU A 227 3.92 7.28 -28.24
C LEU A 227 4.64 8.23 -29.21
N LYS A 228 3.97 8.74 -30.24
CA LYS A 228 4.62 9.58 -31.27
C LYS A 228 5.22 10.89 -30.74
N ASP A 229 4.61 11.45 -29.69
CA ASP A 229 5.03 12.71 -29.07
C ASP A 229 6.14 12.52 -28.03
N PHE A 230 6.50 11.26 -27.72
CA PHE A 230 7.65 10.98 -26.85
C PHE A 230 8.96 11.11 -27.62
N PRO A 231 10.03 11.62 -26.98
CA PRO A 231 11.38 11.59 -27.53
C PRO A 231 11.76 10.16 -27.97
N LYS A 232 12.47 10.01 -29.08
CA LYS A 232 12.87 8.70 -29.63
C LYS A 232 13.66 7.84 -28.63
N GLU A 233 14.42 8.47 -27.77
CA GLU A 233 15.19 7.83 -26.71
C GLU A 233 14.28 7.12 -25.68
N LEU A 234 13.03 7.56 -25.56
CA LEU A 234 12.03 6.98 -24.67
C LEU A 234 11.14 5.91 -25.34
N VAL A 235 11.34 5.63 -26.67
CA VAL A 235 10.56 4.63 -27.41
C VAL A 235 11.50 3.77 -28.28
N LYS A 236 12.25 2.88 -27.64
CA LYS A 236 13.26 2.02 -28.32
C LYS A 236 12.68 0.68 -28.75
N THR A 237 11.92 0.03 -27.87
CA THR A 237 11.32 -1.27 -28.16
C THR A 237 9.96 -1.42 -27.52
N ILE A 238 9.09 -2.23 -28.16
CA ILE A 238 7.80 -2.62 -27.59
C ILE A 238 7.69 -4.14 -27.62
N THR A 239 7.32 -4.76 -26.50
CA THR A 239 7.11 -6.20 -26.40
C THR A 239 5.62 -6.49 -26.28
N PHE A 240 5.08 -7.26 -27.21
CA PHE A 240 3.67 -7.68 -27.25
C PHE A 240 3.52 -9.19 -26.95
N ASP A 241 2.30 -9.60 -26.67
CA ASP A 241 1.94 -11.00 -26.86
C ASP A 241 1.60 -11.28 -28.33
N ARG A 242 1.25 -12.55 -28.63
CA ARG A 242 0.89 -12.97 -29.98
C ARG A 242 -0.61 -12.79 -30.27
N GLY A 243 -1.19 -11.68 -29.80
CA GLY A 243 -2.56 -11.30 -30.11
C GLY A 243 -2.69 -10.77 -31.54
N LYS A 244 -3.79 -11.12 -32.23
CA LYS A 244 -4.07 -10.60 -33.59
C LYS A 244 -4.19 -9.08 -33.63
N GLU A 245 -4.55 -8.46 -32.53
CA GLU A 245 -4.64 -7.03 -32.33
C GLU A 245 -3.32 -6.29 -32.58
N PHE A 246 -2.19 -6.98 -32.44
CA PHE A 246 -0.85 -6.43 -32.65
C PHE A 246 -0.27 -6.78 -34.03
N SER A 247 -1.09 -7.28 -34.97
CA SER A 247 -0.62 -7.66 -36.33
C SER A 247 -0.11 -6.46 -37.16
N GLY A 248 -0.50 -5.22 -36.80
CA GLY A 248 0.01 -3.98 -37.41
C GLY A 248 1.37 -3.51 -36.91
N PHE A 249 2.15 -4.35 -36.26
CA PHE A 249 3.43 -4.02 -35.63
C PHE A 249 4.47 -3.41 -36.57
N GLU A 250 4.47 -3.77 -37.89
CA GLU A 250 5.38 -3.19 -38.87
C GLU A 250 5.11 -1.69 -39.10
N LYS A 251 3.85 -1.29 -39.03
CA LYS A 251 3.47 0.11 -39.07
C LYS A 251 3.93 0.86 -37.84
N ILE A 252 3.79 0.23 -36.64
CA ILE A 252 4.29 0.78 -35.37
C ILE A 252 5.81 0.97 -35.43
N GLU A 253 6.56 -0.01 -35.93
CA GLU A 253 8.03 0.09 -36.07
C GLU A 253 8.43 1.23 -37.00
N LYS A 254 7.73 1.38 -38.12
CA LYS A 254 7.99 2.42 -39.14
C LYS A 254 7.74 3.82 -38.59
N GLU A 255 6.58 4.04 -37.99
CA GLU A 255 6.13 5.37 -37.54
C GLU A 255 6.91 5.83 -36.26
N LEU A 256 7.18 4.91 -35.32
CA LEU A 256 7.85 5.24 -34.07
C LEU A 256 9.37 5.06 -34.14
N GLY A 257 9.92 4.44 -35.20
CA GLY A 257 11.36 4.14 -35.30
C GLY A 257 11.85 3.13 -34.25
N CYS A 258 10.96 2.34 -33.70
CA CYS A 258 11.27 1.38 -32.63
C CYS A 258 11.35 -0.07 -33.17
N LYS A 259 11.78 -1.02 -32.32
CA LYS A 259 11.73 -2.47 -32.63
C LYS A 259 10.66 -3.16 -31.82
N THR A 260 9.95 -4.11 -32.43
CA THR A 260 8.93 -4.91 -31.73
C THR A 260 9.40 -6.33 -31.48
N TYR A 261 8.94 -6.94 -30.38
CA TYR A 261 9.21 -8.32 -30.01
C TYR A 261 7.93 -8.99 -29.51
N PHE A 262 7.82 -10.30 -29.73
CA PHE A 262 6.65 -11.09 -29.34
C PHE A 262 7.02 -12.15 -28.32
N CYS A 263 6.26 -12.21 -27.23
CA CYS A 263 6.41 -13.24 -26.20
C CYS A 263 6.20 -14.64 -26.77
N ASP A 264 6.82 -15.63 -26.12
CA ASP A 264 6.53 -17.03 -26.41
C ASP A 264 5.09 -17.36 -26.02
N PRO A 265 4.43 -18.31 -26.71
CA PRO A 265 3.09 -18.73 -26.34
C PRO A 265 3.03 -19.20 -24.88
N TYR A 266 1.96 -18.83 -24.19
CA TYR A 266 1.71 -19.18 -22.77
C TYR A 266 2.73 -18.65 -21.76
N CYS A 267 3.60 -17.72 -22.14
CA CYS A 267 4.63 -17.12 -21.30
C CYS A 267 4.24 -15.70 -20.82
N ALA A 268 3.10 -15.57 -20.16
CA ALA A 268 2.60 -14.26 -19.65
C ALA A 268 3.62 -13.58 -18.72
N TRP A 269 4.44 -14.34 -17.99
CA TRP A 269 5.51 -13.81 -17.14
C TRP A 269 6.56 -12.99 -17.87
N GLN A 270 6.67 -13.12 -19.20
CA GLN A 270 7.58 -12.31 -20.03
C GLN A 270 7.13 -10.84 -20.15
N LYS A 271 5.85 -10.53 -19.81
CA LYS A 271 5.26 -9.19 -19.72
C LYS A 271 4.84 -8.84 -18.28
N GLY A 272 5.61 -9.24 -17.29
CA GLY A 272 5.26 -9.07 -15.87
C GLY A 272 5.08 -7.61 -15.42
N THR A 273 5.65 -6.62 -16.15
CA THR A 273 5.44 -5.20 -15.85
C THR A 273 4.02 -4.81 -16.20
N ASN A 274 3.57 -5.19 -17.39
CA ASN A 274 2.23 -4.88 -17.85
C ASN A 274 1.16 -5.63 -17.03
N GLU A 275 1.37 -6.93 -16.73
CA GLU A 275 0.47 -7.70 -15.87
C GLU A 275 0.26 -7.01 -14.50
N ASN A 276 1.34 -6.54 -13.86
CA ASN A 276 1.24 -5.82 -12.60
C ASN A 276 0.50 -4.48 -12.74
N SER A 277 0.77 -3.72 -13.81
CA SER A 277 0.13 -2.41 -14.06
C SER A 277 -1.34 -2.57 -14.43
N ASN A 278 -1.68 -3.57 -15.25
CA ASN A 278 -3.07 -3.94 -15.54
C ASN A 278 -3.82 -4.32 -14.24
N GLY A 279 -3.13 -4.98 -13.31
CA GLY A 279 -3.67 -5.29 -11.98
C GLY A 279 -3.94 -4.04 -11.13
N LEU A 280 -3.21 -2.95 -11.34
CA LEU A 280 -3.47 -1.65 -10.69
C LEU A 280 -4.63 -0.93 -11.38
N LEU A 281 -4.67 -0.92 -12.72
CA LEU A 281 -5.78 -0.35 -13.47
C LEU A 281 -7.12 -0.99 -13.06
N ARG A 282 -7.11 -2.29 -12.74
CA ARG A 282 -8.28 -3.03 -12.27
C ARG A 282 -8.75 -2.63 -10.85
N GLU A 283 -8.03 -1.80 -10.14
CA GLU A 283 -8.52 -1.17 -8.89
C GLU A 283 -9.63 -0.15 -9.22
N PHE A 284 -9.51 0.54 -10.36
CA PHE A 284 -10.46 1.54 -10.86
C PHE A 284 -11.52 0.92 -11.79
N TYR A 285 -11.10 -0.02 -12.65
CA TYR A 285 -11.93 -0.68 -13.65
C TYR A 285 -11.99 -2.18 -13.42
N PRO A 286 -12.86 -2.67 -12.51
CA PRO A 286 -12.99 -4.09 -12.15
C PRO A 286 -13.32 -4.98 -13.35
N LYS A 287 -12.99 -6.27 -13.29
CA LYS A 287 -13.20 -7.23 -14.40
C LYS A 287 -14.65 -7.36 -14.89
N GLY A 288 -15.64 -7.07 -14.03
CA GLY A 288 -17.06 -7.10 -14.37
C GLY A 288 -17.58 -5.84 -15.06
N MET A 289 -16.82 -4.74 -15.04
CA MET A 289 -17.25 -3.44 -15.57
C MET A 289 -17.30 -3.44 -17.10
N ASP A 290 -18.32 -2.84 -17.67
CA ASP A 290 -18.38 -2.52 -19.10
C ASP A 290 -17.54 -1.26 -19.38
N LEU A 291 -16.54 -1.41 -20.25
CA LEU A 291 -15.63 -0.31 -20.55
C LEU A 291 -16.22 0.71 -21.53
N SER A 292 -17.37 0.44 -22.15
CA SER A 292 -18.07 1.43 -22.99
C SER A 292 -18.59 2.63 -22.20
N GLU A 293 -18.76 2.47 -20.89
CA GLU A 293 -19.24 3.52 -19.98
C GLU A 293 -18.12 4.34 -19.33
N VAL A 294 -16.86 4.08 -19.72
CA VAL A 294 -15.70 4.77 -19.12
C VAL A 294 -15.60 6.18 -19.69
N ASP A 295 -15.60 7.16 -18.79
CA ASP A 295 -15.27 8.54 -19.10
C ASP A 295 -13.76 8.72 -19.31
N ILE A 296 -13.39 9.49 -20.33
CA ILE A 296 -11.98 9.72 -20.69
C ILE A 296 -11.26 10.59 -19.65
N ASP A 297 -11.95 11.56 -19.08
CA ASP A 297 -11.36 12.45 -18.06
C ASP A 297 -11.12 11.67 -16.77
N ASP A 298 -12.04 10.81 -16.37
CA ASP A 298 -11.83 9.86 -15.27
C ASP A 298 -10.66 8.91 -15.54
N LEU A 299 -10.53 8.40 -16.77
CA LEU A 299 -9.39 7.55 -17.13
C LEU A 299 -8.07 8.31 -17.00
N ASN A 300 -8.00 9.53 -17.51
CA ASN A 300 -6.80 10.36 -17.40
C ASN A 300 -6.46 10.68 -15.94
N HIS A 301 -7.46 11.02 -15.13
CA HIS A 301 -7.29 11.23 -13.68
C HIS A 301 -6.70 9.98 -13.00
N ASN A 302 -7.28 8.81 -13.24
CA ASN A 302 -6.85 7.55 -12.64
C ASN A 302 -5.43 7.14 -13.08
N LEU A 303 -5.09 7.38 -14.37
CA LEU A 303 -3.73 7.17 -14.89
C LEU A 303 -2.72 8.10 -14.22
N ASN A 304 -3.11 9.35 -13.97
CA ASN A 304 -2.29 10.31 -13.25
C ASN A 304 -2.03 9.84 -11.79
N LEU A 305 -3.06 9.38 -11.09
CA LEU A 305 -2.90 8.77 -9.76
C LEU A 305 -1.94 7.57 -9.79
N MET A 306 -2.07 6.69 -10.79
CA MET A 306 -1.19 5.53 -10.96
C MET A 306 0.26 5.92 -11.23
N ASN A 307 0.50 6.93 -12.06
CA ASN A 307 1.85 7.37 -12.44
C ASN A 307 2.53 8.27 -11.40
N ASN A 308 1.76 8.88 -10.51
CA ASN A 308 2.26 9.61 -9.34
C ASN A 308 2.36 8.74 -8.08
N ARG A 309 2.02 7.45 -8.17
CA ARG A 309 2.10 6.51 -7.05
C ARG A 309 3.51 5.94 -6.92
N PRO A 310 4.22 6.11 -5.78
CA PRO A 310 5.58 5.59 -5.59
C PRO A 310 5.66 4.08 -5.75
N ARG A 311 6.77 3.60 -6.34
CA ARG A 311 7.00 2.16 -6.55
C ARG A 311 8.25 1.69 -5.82
N LYS A 312 8.12 0.64 -5.04
CA LYS A 312 9.26 0.03 -4.32
C LYS A 312 10.40 -0.38 -5.26
N CYS A 313 10.05 -0.92 -6.44
CA CYS A 313 11.03 -1.40 -7.42
C CYS A 313 11.87 -0.30 -8.08
N ILE A 314 11.49 0.95 -7.94
CA ILE A 314 12.23 2.15 -8.35
C ILE A 314 12.56 3.04 -7.13
N LYS A 315 12.89 2.42 -6.01
CA LYS A 315 13.32 3.10 -4.76
C LYS A 315 12.32 4.14 -4.24
N TYR A 316 11.03 3.86 -4.41
CA TYR A 316 9.92 4.75 -4.04
C TYR A 316 9.87 6.08 -4.78
N ASN A 317 10.55 6.20 -5.93
CA ASN A 317 10.25 7.23 -6.90
C ASN A 317 8.88 6.95 -7.55
N THR A 318 8.28 7.97 -8.13
CA THR A 318 7.08 7.80 -8.95
C THR A 318 7.47 7.42 -10.39
N PRO A 319 6.59 6.74 -11.14
CA PRO A 319 6.80 6.47 -12.55
C PRO A 319 7.10 7.71 -13.40
N ILE A 320 6.44 8.84 -13.13
CA ILE A 320 6.68 10.11 -13.81
C ILE A 320 8.10 10.62 -13.54
N GLU A 321 8.50 10.67 -12.27
CA GLU A 321 9.84 11.11 -11.89
C GLU A 321 10.93 10.27 -12.53
N GLU A 322 10.75 8.94 -12.54
CA GLU A 322 11.73 8.02 -13.11
C GLU A 322 11.80 8.10 -14.64
N LEU A 323 10.67 8.35 -15.32
CA LEU A 323 10.62 8.45 -16.79
C LEU A 323 11.28 9.74 -17.29
N PHE A 324 10.96 10.86 -16.67
CA PHE A 324 11.36 12.19 -17.13
C PHE A 324 12.59 12.76 -16.41
N GLY A 325 13.18 11.98 -15.49
CA GLY A 325 14.37 12.42 -14.71
C GLY A 325 14.05 13.53 -13.70
N LEU A 326 12.79 13.69 -13.33
CA LEU A 326 12.33 14.67 -12.35
C LEU A 326 12.51 14.09 -10.94
N LEU A 327 13.75 13.91 -10.52
CA LEU A 327 14.05 13.48 -9.16
C LEU A 327 13.93 14.69 -8.21
N PRO A 328 13.32 14.51 -7.01
CA PRO A 328 13.19 15.55 -6.00
C PRO A 328 14.53 15.94 -5.40
#